data_d463d9f982237799bf4cda850c10a8fc
#
_entry.id   d463d9f982237799bf4cda850c10a8fc
#
_cell.length_a   1.000
_cell.length_b   1.000
_cell.length_c   1.000
_cell.angle_alpha   90.00
_cell.angle_beta   90.00
_cell.angle_gamma   90.00
#
_symmetry.space_group_name_H-M   'P 1'
#
loop_
_entity.id
_entity.type
_entity.pdbx_description
1 polymer ?
#
loop_
_entity_poly.entity_id
_entity_poly.type
_entity_poly.pdbx_seq_one_letter_code
_entity_poly.pdbx_strand_id
1 'polypeptide(L)'
;MARRPPLVAALLLLLALPGTALARSWQGITPGQSTQADVVARFGEPSTRGKLEGRTALVYKGEQAIVGTRQAQFLVGDDGRVSEINVFPASQLEKEAVLGTFGKDPQKTFTDDFRTVWLYRGIGVVVFFAKDGSVEAMRFQAADRSARPAPAATEGPAAAPGSPPAAAPAGR
;
A
#
# COMPACT_ATOMS: atom_id res chain seq x y z
N MET A 1 30.46 2.42 -55.38
CA MET A 1 30.60 3.11 -54.11
C MET A 1 29.25 3.18 -53.44
N ALA A 2 28.94 2.23 -52.56
CA ALA A 2 27.67 2.11 -51.88
C ALA A 2 27.79 2.71 -50.46
N ARG A 3 27.07 3.78 -50.20
CA ARG A 3 27.00 4.40 -48.87
C ARG A 3 26.00 3.63 -48.01
N ARG A 4 26.47 3.00 -46.94
CA ARG A 4 25.66 2.39 -45.89
C ARG A 4 25.03 3.48 -45.03
N PRO A 5 23.72 3.44 -44.71
CA PRO A 5 23.14 4.35 -43.71
C PRO A 5 23.55 3.91 -42.30
N PRO A 6 23.70 4.84 -41.35
CA PRO A 6 24.01 4.52 -39.94
C PRO A 6 22.73 4.05 -39.25
N LEU A 7 22.63 2.76 -39.03
CA LEU A 7 21.64 2.09 -38.17
C LEU A 7 22.14 2.13 -36.71
N VAL A 8 22.10 3.26 -36.05
CA VAL A 8 22.30 3.31 -34.58
C VAL A 8 21.74 4.63 -34.04
N ALA A 9 20.46 4.73 -33.81
CA ALA A 9 19.89 5.70 -32.87
C ALA A 9 18.39 5.44 -32.65
N ALA A 10 17.98 4.21 -32.48
CA ALA A 10 16.60 3.88 -32.13
C ALA A 10 16.62 2.76 -31.12
N LEU A 11 17.05 3.03 -29.92
CA LEU A 11 16.71 2.18 -28.79
C LEU A 11 17.31 2.80 -27.52
N LEU A 12 16.47 3.40 -26.71
CA LEU A 12 16.55 3.46 -25.26
C LEU A 12 15.70 4.63 -24.75
N LEU A 13 14.45 4.70 -25.24
CA LEU A 13 13.41 5.32 -24.44
C LEU A 13 12.80 4.20 -23.56
N LEU A 14 13.60 3.68 -22.64
CA LEU A 14 13.08 2.85 -21.56
C LEU A 14 12.22 3.81 -20.71
N LEU A 15 10.89 3.77 -20.96
CA LEU A 15 9.92 4.41 -20.10
C LEU A 15 10.18 3.90 -18.69
N ALA A 16 10.74 4.75 -17.85
CA ALA A 16 10.67 4.63 -16.41
C ALA A 16 9.17 4.78 -16.07
N LEU A 17 8.43 3.68 -16.12
CA LEU A 17 7.08 3.63 -15.58
C LEU A 17 7.21 3.99 -14.10
N PRO A 18 6.60 5.09 -13.65
CA PRO A 18 6.61 5.42 -12.23
C PRO A 18 6.00 4.23 -11.52
N GLY A 19 6.79 3.53 -10.70
CA GLY A 19 6.33 2.42 -9.90
C GLY A 19 5.10 2.89 -9.12
N THR A 20 3.92 2.46 -9.53
CA THR A 20 2.68 2.75 -8.82
C THR A 20 2.82 2.10 -7.45
N ALA A 21 2.87 2.90 -6.39
CA ALA A 21 2.71 2.37 -5.04
C ALA A 21 1.31 1.74 -5.00
N LEU A 22 1.29 0.40 -5.12
CA LEU A 22 0.04 -0.34 -5.13
C LEU A 22 -0.51 -0.38 -3.72
N ALA A 23 -1.75 0.05 -3.55
CA ALA A 23 -2.51 -0.20 -2.34
C ALA A 23 -2.49 -1.70 -2.02
N ARG A 24 -2.46 -2.05 -0.74
CA ARG A 24 -2.59 -3.44 -0.33
C ARG A 24 -3.94 -3.99 -0.77
N SER A 25 -3.94 -5.07 -1.52
CA SER A 25 -5.14 -5.79 -1.89
C SER A 25 -5.73 -6.52 -0.68
N TRP A 26 -7.06 -6.53 -0.57
CA TRP A 26 -7.79 -7.36 0.39
C TRP A 26 -8.68 -8.35 -0.37
N GLN A 27 -8.44 -9.63 -0.18
CA GLN A 27 -9.13 -10.73 -0.87
C GLN A 27 -9.30 -10.52 -2.39
N GLY A 28 -8.25 -9.99 -3.05
CA GLY A 28 -8.23 -9.76 -4.50
C GLY A 28 -8.84 -8.43 -4.97
N ILE A 29 -9.38 -7.62 -4.07
CA ILE A 29 -9.85 -6.26 -4.38
C ILE A 29 -8.79 -5.26 -3.96
N THR A 30 -8.39 -4.39 -4.88
CA THR A 30 -7.35 -3.38 -4.67
C THR A 30 -7.94 -1.97 -4.77
N PRO A 31 -7.90 -1.17 -3.69
CA PRO A 31 -8.35 0.22 -3.74
C PRO A 31 -7.64 1.04 -4.84
N GLY A 32 -8.39 1.86 -5.55
CA GLY A 32 -7.94 2.66 -6.69
C GLY A 32 -7.82 1.90 -8.01
N GLN A 33 -7.97 0.55 -8.01
CA GLN A 33 -7.88 -0.28 -9.22
C GLN A 33 -9.16 -1.06 -9.50
N SER A 34 -9.62 -1.84 -8.51
CA SER A 34 -10.82 -2.66 -8.64
C SER A 34 -12.08 -1.80 -8.73
N THR A 35 -13.05 -2.27 -9.49
CA THR A 35 -14.34 -1.64 -9.71
C THR A 35 -15.44 -2.21 -8.81
N GLN A 36 -16.60 -1.56 -8.78
CA GLN A 36 -17.80 -2.13 -8.17
C GLN A 36 -18.17 -3.49 -8.78
N ALA A 37 -18.03 -3.65 -10.09
CA ALA A 37 -18.33 -4.91 -10.78
C ALA A 37 -17.40 -6.04 -10.31
N ASP A 38 -16.10 -5.76 -10.08
CA ASP A 38 -15.16 -6.75 -9.56
C ASP A 38 -15.55 -7.24 -8.16
N VAL A 39 -16.05 -6.33 -7.31
CA VAL A 39 -16.52 -6.68 -5.97
C VAL A 39 -17.70 -7.63 -6.05
N VAL A 40 -18.72 -7.29 -6.87
CA VAL A 40 -19.92 -8.12 -7.04
C VAL A 40 -19.60 -9.46 -7.72
N ALA A 41 -18.72 -9.47 -8.72
CA ALA A 41 -18.28 -10.71 -9.36
C ALA A 41 -17.57 -11.66 -8.38
N ARG A 42 -16.86 -11.11 -7.40
CA ARG A 42 -16.09 -11.90 -6.45
C ARG A 42 -16.90 -12.39 -5.24
N PHE A 43 -17.79 -11.54 -4.70
CA PHE A 43 -18.48 -11.80 -3.44
C PHE A 43 -20.00 -11.97 -3.57
N GLY A 44 -20.52 -11.82 -4.79
CA GLY A 44 -21.95 -11.81 -5.04
C GLY A 44 -22.61 -10.47 -4.67
N GLU A 45 -23.93 -10.47 -4.60
CA GLU A 45 -24.70 -9.27 -4.23
C GLU A 45 -24.48 -8.88 -2.75
N PRO A 46 -24.28 -7.59 -2.46
CA PRO A 46 -24.14 -7.14 -1.08
C PRO A 46 -25.45 -7.22 -0.30
N SER A 47 -25.37 -7.38 1.02
CA SER A 47 -26.54 -7.33 1.93
C SER A 47 -27.29 -6.00 1.83
N THR A 48 -26.53 -4.91 1.59
CA THR A 48 -27.10 -3.55 1.54
C THR A 48 -26.25 -2.67 0.61
N ARG A 49 -26.94 -1.83 -0.15
CA ARG A 49 -26.33 -0.72 -0.90
C ARG A 49 -26.81 0.59 -0.32
N GLY A 50 -25.91 1.56 -0.18
CA GLY A 50 -26.24 2.86 0.39
C GLY A 50 -25.26 3.94 -0.04
N LYS A 51 -25.32 5.08 0.64
CA LYS A 51 -24.35 6.16 0.53
C LYS A 51 -23.66 6.37 1.87
N LEU A 52 -22.33 6.53 1.84
CA LEU A 52 -21.52 6.87 2.99
C LEU A 52 -20.49 7.92 2.54
N GLU A 53 -20.49 9.07 3.19
CA GLU A 53 -19.61 10.20 2.84
C GLU A 53 -19.68 10.58 1.35
N GLY A 54 -20.88 10.56 0.75
CA GLY A 54 -21.09 10.84 -0.67
C GLY A 54 -20.78 9.70 -1.62
N ARG A 55 -20.02 8.67 -1.19
CA ARG A 55 -19.63 7.50 -1.99
C ARG A 55 -20.68 6.39 -1.93
N THR A 56 -20.75 5.56 -2.96
CA THR A 56 -21.58 4.36 -2.93
C THR A 56 -20.95 3.31 -2.01
N ALA A 57 -21.70 2.84 -1.03
CA ALA A 57 -21.27 1.81 -0.09
C ALA A 57 -21.93 0.45 -0.42
N LEU A 58 -21.11 -0.58 -0.66
CA LEU A 58 -21.54 -1.97 -0.75
C LEU A 58 -21.21 -2.63 0.59
N VAL A 59 -22.22 -3.10 1.31
CA VAL A 59 -22.07 -3.68 2.65
C VAL A 59 -22.36 -5.17 2.61
N TYR A 60 -21.43 -5.98 3.10
CA TYR A 60 -21.52 -7.42 3.24
C TYR A 60 -21.55 -7.78 4.71
N LYS A 61 -22.69 -8.30 5.21
CA LYS A 61 -22.89 -8.71 6.60
C LYS A 61 -23.98 -9.79 6.71
N GLY A 62 -24.13 -10.43 7.88
CA GLY A 62 -25.11 -11.49 8.10
C GLY A 62 -24.83 -12.69 7.18
N GLU A 63 -25.82 -13.13 6.43
CA GLU A 63 -25.70 -14.27 5.51
C GLU A 63 -24.76 -14.02 4.34
N GLN A 64 -24.62 -12.75 3.92
CA GLN A 64 -23.67 -12.32 2.88
C GLN A 64 -22.32 -11.86 3.45
N ALA A 65 -22.04 -12.12 4.74
CA ALA A 65 -20.74 -11.77 5.30
C ALA A 65 -19.61 -12.52 4.58
N ILE A 66 -18.56 -11.77 4.24
CA ILE A 66 -17.37 -12.36 3.60
C ILE A 66 -16.63 -13.20 4.64
N VAL A 67 -16.15 -14.38 4.24
CA VAL A 67 -15.47 -15.32 5.13
C VAL A 67 -14.34 -14.63 5.92
N GLY A 68 -14.35 -14.83 7.24
CA GLY A 68 -13.40 -14.21 8.17
C GLY A 68 -13.82 -12.82 8.67
N THR A 69 -14.98 -12.30 8.23
CA THR A 69 -15.50 -11.01 8.68
C THR A 69 -16.90 -11.10 9.27
N ARG A 70 -17.21 -10.26 10.24
CA ARG A 70 -18.60 -9.97 10.64
C ARG A 70 -19.27 -8.98 9.71
N GLN A 71 -18.44 -8.12 9.08
CA GLN A 71 -18.87 -7.14 8.10
C GLN A 71 -17.67 -6.70 7.24
N ALA A 72 -17.93 -6.45 5.96
CA ALA A 72 -17.02 -5.71 5.07
C ALA A 72 -17.82 -4.63 4.32
N GLN A 73 -17.16 -3.49 4.07
CA GLN A 73 -17.73 -2.37 3.34
C GLN A 73 -16.76 -1.96 2.25
N PHE A 74 -17.27 -1.81 1.02
CA PHE A 74 -16.51 -1.26 -0.10
C PHE A 74 -17.11 0.09 -0.46
N LEU A 75 -16.31 1.14 -0.36
CA LEU A 75 -16.70 2.47 -0.77
C LEU A 75 -16.23 2.73 -2.20
N VAL A 76 -17.17 3.00 -3.07
CA VAL A 76 -16.94 3.19 -4.50
C VAL A 76 -17.08 4.69 -4.80
N GLY A 77 -16.06 5.25 -5.43
CA GLY A 77 -16.04 6.64 -5.88
C GLY A 77 -16.93 6.86 -7.10
N ASP A 78 -17.05 8.11 -7.51
CA ASP A 78 -17.85 8.51 -8.68
C ASP A 78 -17.28 7.96 -10.01
N ASP A 79 -16.01 7.59 -10.02
CA ASP A 79 -15.32 6.91 -11.13
C ASP A 79 -15.65 5.41 -11.23
N GLY A 80 -16.50 4.88 -10.35
CA GLY A 80 -16.88 3.48 -10.27
C GLY A 80 -15.82 2.55 -9.67
N ARG A 81 -14.71 3.10 -9.16
CA ARG A 81 -13.62 2.34 -8.52
C ARG A 81 -13.78 2.29 -7.02
N VAL A 82 -13.33 1.19 -6.44
CA VAL A 82 -13.25 1.03 -4.99
C VAL A 82 -12.17 2.00 -4.47
N SER A 83 -12.56 2.98 -3.69
CA SER A 83 -11.65 3.95 -3.07
C SER A 83 -11.15 3.47 -1.71
N GLU A 84 -11.98 2.69 -0.99
CA GLU A 84 -11.72 2.27 0.38
C GLU A 84 -12.43 0.95 0.68
N ILE A 85 -11.79 0.11 1.50
CA ILE A 85 -12.39 -1.12 2.02
C ILE A 85 -12.27 -1.10 3.54
N ASN A 86 -13.40 -1.19 4.25
CA ASN A 86 -13.46 -1.31 5.70
C ASN A 86 -13.82 -2.75 6.06
N VAL A 87 -12.97 -3.40 6.83
CA VAL A 87 -13.10 -4.81 7.23
C VAL A 87 -13.23 -4.89 8.75
N PHE A 88 -14.29 -5.53 9.21
CA PHE A 88 -14.54 -5.82 10.62
C PHE A 88 -14.37 -7.32 10.83
N PRO A 89 -13.30 -7.78 11.47
CA PRO A 89 -13.01 -9.22 11.65
C PRO A 89 -14.11 -9.94 12.42
N ALA A 90 -14.37 -11.22 12.07
CA ALA A 90 -15.27 -12.07 12.81
C ALA A 90 -14.61 -12.65 14.08
N SER A 91 -13.31 -12.88 14.03
CA SER A 91 -12.51 -13.39 15.14
C SER A 91 -11.67 -12.28 15.75
N GLN A 92 -11.36 -12.40 17.03
CA GLN A 92 -10.43 -11.52 17.72
C GLN A 92 -9.04 -11.68 17.11
N LEU A 93 -8.46 -10.56 16.65
CA LEU A 93 -7.10 -10.50 16.12
C LEU A 93 -6.24 -9.63 17.03
N GLU A 94 -5.06 -10.17 17.38
CA GLU A 94 -4.12 -9.50 18.24
C GLU A 94 -3.09 -8.67 17.45
N LYS A 95 -2.38 -7.78 18.15
CA LYS A 95 -1.35 -6.91 17.56
C LYS A 95 -0.26 -7.68 16.84
N GLU A 96 0.11 -8.84 17.36
CA GLU A 96 1.14 -9.72 16.80
C GLU A 96 0.76 -10.23 15.40
N ALA A 97 -0.52 -10.56 15.19
CA ALA A 97 -1.01 -10.96 13.87
C ALA A 97 -0.94 -9.79 12.87
N VAL A 98 -1.22 -8.56 13.33
CA VAL A 98 -1.09 -7.35 12.51
C VAL A 98 0.36 -7.10 12.13
N LEU A 99 1.30 -7.18 13.09
CA LEU A 99 2.75 -7.03 12.85
C LEU A 99 3.28 -8.10 11.89
N GLY A 100 2.81 -9.35 12.03
CA GLY A 100 3.18 -10.45 11.13
C GLY A 100 2.66 -10.24 9.70
N THR A 101 1.51 -9.58 9.54
CA THR A 101 0.85 -9.40 8.24
C THR A 101 1.32 -8.15 7.49
N PHE A 102 1.48 -7.02 8.19
CA PHE A 102 1.72 -5.71 7.57
C PHE A 102 3.12 -5.14 7.85
N GLY A 103 3.88 -5.75 8.74
CA GLY A 103 5.23 -5.31 9.10
C GLY A 103 5.33 -4.75 10.52
N LYS A 104 6.58 -4.60 11.00
CA LYS A 104 6.89 -4.30 12.41
C LYS A 104 6.89 -2.80 12.75
N ASP A 105 6.88 -1.92 11.75
CA ASP A 105 7.07 -0.48 11.93
C ASP A 105 5.84 0.35 11.50
N PRO A 106 4.67 0.19 12.17
CA PRO A 106 3.53 1.08 11.93
C PRO A 106 3.79 2.46 12.54
N GLN A 107 3.33 3.50 11.87
CA GLN A 107 3.16 4.79 12.53
C GLN A 107 1.98 4.69 13.48
N LYS A 108 2.19 4.99 14.77
CA LYS A 108 1.15 4.89 15.80
C LYS A 108 0.52 6.25 16.05
N THR A 109 -0.79 6.26 16.19
CA THR A 109 -1.59 7.44 16.58
C THR A 109 -2.80 7.01 17.41
N PHE A 110 -3.66 7.97 17.76
CA PHE A 110 -4.87 7.73 18.53
C PHE A 110 -6.05 8.41 17.86
N THR A 111 -7.24 7.86 18.07
CA THR A 111 -8.51 8.53 17.76
C THR A 111 -8.85 9.56 18.85
N ASP A 112 -9.86 10.40 18.61
CA ASP A 112 -10.33 11.41 19.58
C ASP A 112 -10.79 10.79 20.92
N ASP A 113 -11.26 9.53 20.89
CA ASP A 113 -11.63 8.74 22.05
C ASP A 113 -10.48 7.86 22.60
N PHE A 114 -9.22 8.23 22.26
CA PHE A 114 -7.98 7.61 22.74
C PHE A 114 -7.78 6.14 22.37
N ARG A 115 -8.43 5.63 21.35
CA ARG A 115 -8.16 4.28 20.82
C ARG A 115 -6.89 4.28 19.97
N THR A 116 -6.08 3.25 20.11
CA THR A 116 -4.86 3.07 19.33
C THR A 116 -5.18 2.86 17.85
N VAL A 117 -4.44 3.52 16.97
CA VAL A 117 -4.50 3.35 15.52
C VAL A 117 -3.10 3.15 14.98
N TRP A 118 -2.91 2.13 14.13
CA TRP A 118 -1.66 1.89 13.42
C TRP A 118 -1.83 2.19 11.94
N LEU A 119 -0.90 3.00 11.42
CA LEU A 119 -0.90 3.47 10.04
C LEU A 119 0.27 2.84 9.28
N TYR A 120 -0.03 2.08 8.25
CA TYR A 120 0.92 1.54 7.27
C TYR A 120 0.77 2.33 5.96
N ARG A 121 1.18 3.61 5.97
CA ARG A 121 0.94 4.56 4.87
C ARG A 121 1.48 4.08 3.54
N GLY A 122 2.68 3.48 3.52
CA GLY A 122 3.32 2.99 2.30
C GLY A 122 2.56 1.88 1.55
N ILE A 123 1.62 1.20 2.23
CA ILE A 123 0.76 0.16 1.65
C ILE A 123 -0.73 0.49 1.77
N GLY A 124 -1.07 1.67 2.31
CA GLY A 124 -2.45 2.14 2.44
C GLY A 124 -3.31 1.34 3.41
N VAL A 125 -2.75 0.86 4.53
CA VAL A 125 -3.50 0.12 5.55
C VAL A 125 -3.55 0.90 6.85
N VAL A 126 -4.74 0.98 7.45
CA VAL A 126 -4.99 1.56 8.77
C VAL A 126 -5.68 0.51 9.64
N VAL A 127 -5.15 0.26 10.83
CA VAL A 127 -5.69 -0.71 11.78
C VAL A 127 -6.17 0.03 13.03
N PHE A 128 -7.43 -0.16 13.36
CA PHE A 128 -8.08 0.40 14.54
C PHE A 128 -8.17 -0.68 15.61
N PHE A 129 -7.74 -0.34 16.82
CA PHE A 129 -7.78 -1.24 17.94
C PHE A 129 -8.89 -0.86 18.92
N ALA A 130 -9.57 -1.86 19.46
CA ALA A 130 -10.49 -1.70 20.57
C ALA A 130 -9.73 -1.41 21.87
N LYS A 131 -10.46 -1.07 22.95
CA LYS A 131 -9.85 -0.76 24.26
C LYS A 131 -9.12 -1.94 24.89
N ASP A 132 -9.52 -3.16 24.57
CA ASP A 132 -8.87 -4.40 25.02
C ASP A 132 -7.59 -4.73 24.24
N GLY A 133 -7.27 -3.95 23.20
CA GLY A 133 -6.10 -4.12 22.34
C GLY A 133 -6.30 -5.05 21.15
N SER A 134 -7.47 -5.66 20.99
CA SER A 134 -7.81 -6.44 19.81
C SER A 134 -8.11 -5.55 18.60
N VAL A 135 -8.02 -6.11 17.38
CA VAL A 135 -8.37 -5.39 16.15
C VAL A 135 -9.87 -5.22 16.04
N GLU A 136 -10.35 -3.99 16.05
CA GLU A 136 -11.76 -3.65 15.83
C GLU A 136 -12.10 -3.57 14.35
N ALA A 137 -11.25 -2.88 13.57
CA ALA A 137 -11.42 -2.70 12.14
C ALA A 137 -10.08 -2.52 11.43
N MET A 138 -10.07 -2.85 10.14
CA MET A 138 -8.98 -2.54 9.22
C MET A 138 -9.53 -1.78 8.03
N ARG A 139 -8.82 -0.70 7.63
CA ARG A 139 -9.14 0.07 6.43
C ARG A 139 -8.04 -0.10 5.41
N PHE A 140 -8.43 -0.39 4.17
CA PHE A 140 -7.53 -0.45 3.02
C PHE A 140 -7.89 0.71 2.09
N GLN A 141 -6.91 1.49 1.68
CA GLN A 141 -7.08 2.66 0.83
C GLN A 141 -5.88 2.81 -0.11
N ALA A 142 -5.90 3.80 -0.98
CA ALA A 142 -4.73 4.10 -1.81
C ALA A 142 -3.49 4.34 -0.93
N ALA A 143 -2.35 3.79 -1.34
CA ALA A 143 -1.10 4.00 -0.64
C ALA A 143 -0.64 5.46 -0.73
N ASP A 144 -0.15 6.02 0.36
CA ASP A 144 0.47 7.34 0.38
C ASP A 144 1.90 7.23 -0.15
N ARG A 145 2.12 7.74 -1.36
CA ARG A 145 3.43 7.72 -2.04
C ARG A 145 4.50 8.53 -1.31
N SER A 146 4.10 9.57 -0.59
CA SER A 146 5.03 10.43 0.15
C SER A 146 5.57 9.76 1.42
N ALA A 147 4.87 8.74 1.91
CA ALA A 147 5.25 8.00 3.11
C ALA A 147 6.14 6.78 2.83
N ARG A 148 6.50 6.52 1.56
CA ARG A 148 7.46 5.47 1.22
C ARG A 148 8.85 5.92 1.68
N PRO A 149 9.58 5.14 2.50
CA PRO A 149 11.00 5.40 2.70
C PRO A 149 11.67 5.50 1.34
N ALA A 150 12.46 6.53 1.12
CA ALA A 150 13.29 6.59 -0.09
C ALA A 150 14.04 5.24 -0.20
N PRO A 151 14.12 4.63 -1.41
CA PRO A 151 14.95 3.44 -1.58
C PRO A 151 16.32 3.80 -1.02
N ALA A 152 16.81 2.94 -0.08
CA ALA A 152 18.14 3.13 0.49
C ALA A 152 19.09 3.42 -0.68
N ALA A 153 19.71 4.58 -0.65
CA ALA A 153 20.70 4.95 -1.65
C ALA A 153 21.68 3.77 -1.68
N THR A 154 21.77 3.09 -2.82
CA THR A 154 22.76 2.06 -3.04
C THR A 154 24.08 2.76 -2.75
N GLU A 155 24.74 2.41 -1.65
CA GLU A 155 26.09 2.87 -1.38
C GLU A 155 26.90 2.52 -2.62
N GLY A 156 27.30 3.57 -3.35
CA GLY A 156 28.24 3.43 -4.45
C GLY A 156 29.49 2.73 -3.92
N PRO A 157 30.21 1.98 -4.76
CA PRO A 157 31.37 1.21 -4.32
C PRO A 157 32.32 2.14 -3.56
N ALA A 158 32.65 1.73 -2.33
CA ALA A 158 33.58 2.44 -1.46
C ALA A 158 34.85 2.80 -2.26
N ALA A 159 35.16 4.11 -2.30
CA ALA A 159 36.40 4.57 -2.87
C ALA A 159 37.57 3.84 -2.16
N ALA A 160 38.40 3.19 -2.93
CA ALA A 160 39.61 2.53 -2.45
C ALA A 160 40.44 3.48 -1.59
N PRO A 161 41.04 3.02 -0.47
CA PRO A 161 41.89 3.87 0.36
C PRO A 161 43.08 4.35 -0.44
N GLY A 162 43.25 5.70 -0.43
CA GLY A 162 44.25 6.40 -1.20
C GLY A 162 45.67 5.95 -0.91
N SER A 163 46.46 5.87 -1.94
CA SER A 163 47.89 5.65 -1.91
C SER A 163 48.62 6.68 -1.01
N PRO A 164 49.70 6.27 -0.33
CA PRO A 164 50.44 7.18 0.54
C PRO A 164 51.14 8.28 -0.26
N PRO A 165 51.32 9.47 0.32
CA PRO A 165 51.99 10.57 -0.37
C PRO A 165 53.46 10.25 -0.61
N ALA A 166 53.92 10.55 -1.85
CA ALA A 166 55.30 10.44 -2.25
C ALA A 166 56.17 11.37 -1.42
N ALA A 167 57.30 10.83 -0.93
CA ALA A 167 58.31 11.55 -0.19
C ALA A 167 58.94 12.69 -1.05
N ALA A 168 59.02 13.90 -0.50
CA ALA A 168 59.74 15.02 -1.09
C ALA A 168 61.26 14.77 -1.10
N PRO A 169 61.98 15.15 -2.14
CA PRO A 169 63.44 15.05 -2.16
C PRO A 169 64.06 16.16 -1.32
N ALA A 170 65.02 15.77 -0.46
CA ALA A 170 65.89 16.71 0.24
C ALA A 170 66.85 17.40 -0.80
N GLY A 171 66.70 18.70 -0.90
CA GLY A 171 67.61 19.56 -1.64
C GLY A 171 68.63 20.23 -0.72
N ARG A 172 69.81 20.21 -1.12
CA ARG A 172 70.95 20.89 -0.50
C ARG A 172 70.83 22.44 -0.53
#